data_a526ff0774ac3bac6304eadedd7e767e
#
_entry.id   a526ff0774ac3bac6304eadedd7e767e
#
_cell.length_a   1.000
_cell.length_b   1.000
_cell.length_c   1.000
_cell.angle_alpha   90.00
_cell.angle_beta   90.00
_cell.angle_gamma   90.00
#
_symmetry.space_group_name_H-M   'P 1'
#
loop_
_entity.id
_entity.type
_entity.pdbx_description
1 polymer ?
#
loop_
_entity_poly.entity_id
_entity_poly.type
_entity_poly.pdbx_seq_one_letter_code
_entity_poly.pdbx_strand_id
1 'polypeptide(L)'
;DYIGATEKLYADNTIQVPDKLSQKYGRQAHGTKYDIVLNYALNFSDKLFIGANVGFQSINYSMNTYFKEAAMNPSSFEVEFDNGHGGTAKTNFDNLRYRYHYGASGTGIYGKFGAIFVPSQWVRIGAAIQTPTAVMLKENWQHAGDTYYSDYNYNAHATSPRGEYECKLVSPFRFNAGVAFTFGPYAVLSADYEFCNYSQMKFMEKDFMCL
;
A
#
# COMPACT_ATOMS: atom_id res chain seq x y z
N ASP A 1 0.24 -19.68 14.54
CA ASP A 1 -0.22 -20.98 14.04
C ASP A 1 0.50 -21.26 12.73
N TYR A 2 1.37 -22.26 12.74
CA TYR A 2 2.11 -22.68 11.56
C TYR A 2 1.25 -23.65 10.76
N ILE A 3 1.07 -23.35 9.50
CA ILE A 3 0.23 -24.13 8.61
C ILE A 3 1.17 -24.99 7.77
N GLY A 4 1.21 -26.30 8.03
CA GLY A 4 1.74 -27.27 7.08
C GLY A 4 2.99 -28.06 7.43
N ALA A 5 3.84 -27.66 8.35
CA ALA A 5 4.98 -28.46 8.77
C ALA A 5 4.75 -29.11 10.14
N THR A 6 5.21 -30.35 10.33
CA THR A 6 5.23 -30.98 11.66
C THR A 6 6.37 -30.37 12.45
N GLU A 7 6.06 -29.40 13.26
CA GLU A 7 7.02 -28.79 14.16
C GLU A 7 6.94 -29.42 15.55
N LYS A 8 8.08 -29.70 16.15
CA LYS A 8 8.16 -30.04 17.56
C LYS A 8 8.67 -28.85 18.33
N LEU A 9 7.80 -28.29 19.18
CA LEU A 9 8.20 -27.28 20.15
C LEU A 9 8.78 -27.99 21.38
N TYR A 10 10.02 -27.68 21.72
CA TYR A 10 10.68 -28.18 22.92
C TYR A 10 10.48 -27.23 24.12
N ALA A 11 10.70 -27.73 25.31
CA ALA A 11 10.54 -26.98 26.55
C ALA A 11 11.44 -25.74 26.66
N ASP A 12 12.49 -25.65 25.87
CA ASP A 12 13.40 -24.50 25.74
C ASP A 12 12.97 -23.50 24.68
N ASN A 13 11.74 -23.62 24.14
CA ASN A 13 11.19 -22.84 23.04
C ASN A 13 11.93 -23.01 21.69
N THR A 14 12.73 -24.05 21.54
CA THR A 14 13.27 -24.39 20.21
C THR A 14 12.23 -25.12 19.36
N ILE A 15 12.20 -24.81 18.07
CA ILE A 15 11.35 -25.45 17.06
C ILE A 15 12.26 -26.30 16.18
N GLN A 16 11.96 -27.61 16.10
CA GLN A 16 12.69 -28.51 15.23
C GLN A 16 11.82 -28.90 14.03
N VAL A 17 12.37 -28.72 12.84
CA VAL A 17 11.79 -29.16 11.58
C VAL A 17 12.45 -30.48 11.18
N PRO A 18 11.70 -31.51 10.73
CA PRO A 18 12.23 -32.84 10.49
C PRO A 18 13.35 -32.88 9.44
N ASP A 19 13.27 -32.07 8.40
CA ASP A 19 14.24 -32.03 7.29
C ASP A 19 14.21 -30.64 6.61
N LYS A 20 14.91 -30.49 5.49
CA LYS A 20 15.03 -29.25 4.74
C LYS A 20 13.73 -28.88 4.03
N LEU A 21 13.38 -27.60 4.09
CA LEU A 21 12.28 -26.99 3.40
C LEU A 21 12.80 -26.03 2.31
N SER A 22 12.14 -26.02 1.17
CA SER A 22 12.32 -25.03 0.13
C SER A 22 11.25 -23.95 0.30
N GLN A 23 11.68 -22.71 0.51
CA GLN A 23 10.77 -21.59 0.68
C GLN A 23 10.85 -20.64 -0.51
N LYS A 24 9.69 -20.20 -1.01
CA LYS A 24 9.58 -19.22 -2.08
C LYS A 24 8.55 -18.18 -1.74
N TYR A 25 8.97 -16.93 -1.76
CA TYR A 25 8.11 -15.77 -1.59
C TYR A 25 8.06 -14.96 -2.88
N GLY A 26 6.87 -14.49 -3.24
CA GLY A 26 6.68 -13.57 -4.34
C GLY A 26 5.65 -12.50 -3.99
N ARG A 27 5.90 -11.28 -4.47
CA ARG A 27 4.99 -10.14 -4.33
C ARG A 27 4.83 -9.45 -5.67
N GLN A 28 3.59 -9.25 -6.08
CA GLN A 28 3.22 -8.45 -7.23
C GLN A 28 2.31 -7.32 -6.76
N ALA A 29 2.72 -6.09 -7.01
CA ALA A 29 1.94 -4.91 -6.65
C ALA A 29 1.86 -3.97 -7.85
N HIS A 30 0.68 -3.41 -8.08
CA HIS A 30 0.46 -2.38 -9.08
C HIS A 30 -0.54 -1.37 -8.55
N GLY A 31 -0.43 -0.14 -9.02
CA GLY A 31 -1.33 0.92 -8.63
C GLY A 31 -1.31 2.05 -9.62
N THR A 32 -2.38 2.81 -9.62
CA THR A 32 -2.55 4.01 -10.41
C THR A 32 -3.09 5.13 -9.55
N LYS A 33 -2.63 6.33 -9.86
CA LYS A 33 -3.12 7.55 -9.26
C LYS A 33 -3.37 8.56 -10.37
N TYR A 34 -4.59 9.05 -10.46
CA TYR A 34 -4.99 10.06 -11.42
C TYR A 34 -5.39 11.32 -10.69
N ASP A 35 -4.97 12.47 -11.22
CA ASP A 35 -5.42 13.79 -10.77
C ASP A 35 -6.06 14.52 -11.96
N ILE A 36 -7.33 14.87 -11.82
CA ILE A 36 -8.02 15.79 -12.74
C ILE A 36 -7.99 17.17 -12.08
N VAL A 37 -7.37 18.14 -12.74
CA VAL A 37 -7.14 19.46 -12.17
C VAL A 37 -7.81 20.52 -13.04
N LEU A 38 -8.67 21.33 -12.43
CA LEU A 38 -9.24 22.53 -13.02
C LEU A 38 -8.45 23.74 -12.54
N ASN A 39 -7.93 24.52 -13.48
CA ASN A 39 -7.09 25.67 -13.21
C ASN A 39 -7.74 26.95 -13.66
N TYR A 40 -7.58 28.00 -12.86
CA TYR A 40 -7.86 29.36 -13.24
C TYR A 40 -6.69 30.27 -12.83
N ALA A 41 -6.23 31.10 -13.74
CA ALA A 41 -5.12 32.01 -13.48
C ALA A 41 -5.38 33.39 -14.05
N LEU A 42 -4.88 34.42 -13.36
CA LEU A 42 -4.95 35.80 -13.72
C LEU A 42 -3.54 36.39 -13.80
N ASN A 43 -3.35 37.24 -14.79
CA ASN A 43 -2.12 38.04 -14.98
C ASN A 43 -2.41 39.51 -14.76
N PHE A 44 -1.68 40.15 -13.86
CA PHE A 44 -1.77 41.57 -13.57
C PHE A 44 -0.48 42.28 -14.04
N SER A 45 -0.62 42.98 -15.17
CA SER A 45 0.45 43.80 -15.73
C SER A 45 1.81 43.08 -15.93
N ASP A 46 1.80 41.79 -16.22
CA ASP A 46 2.97 40.93 -16.39
C ASP A 46 3.94 40.89 -15.19
N LYS A 47 3.49 41.42 -14.05
CA LYS A 47 4.28 41.47 -12.81
C LYS A 47 3.73 40.57 -11.72
N LEU A 48 2.45 40.32 -11.70
CA LEU A 48 1.82 39.45 -10.69
C LEU A 48 0.88 38.46 -11.37
N PHE A 49 1.18 37.20 -11.15
CA PHE A 49 0.36 36.06 -11.60
C PHE A 49 -0.25 35.41 -10.39
N ILE A 50 -1.55 35.22 -10.37
CA ILE A 50 -2.27 34.55 -9.29
C ILE A 50 -3.03 33.37 -9.91
N GLY A 51 -2.95 32.20 -9.29
CA GLY A 51 -3.65 31.02 -9.75
C GLY A 51 -4.33 30.25 -8.63
N ALA A 52 -5.41 29.62 -8.99
CA ALA A 52 -6.13 28.69 -8.13
C ALA A 52 -6.46 27.42 -8.90
N ASN A 53 -6.39 26.26 -8.23
CA ASN A 53 -6.75 24.98 -8.80
C ASN A 53 -7.60 24.18 -7.82
N VAL A 54 -8.52 23.39 -8.38
CA VAL A 54 -9.22 22.33 -7.67
C VAL A 54 -8.82 21.02 -8.33
N GLY A 55 -8.32 20.08 -7.52
CA GLY A 55 -7.89 18.76 -7.96
C GLY A 55 -8.79 17.67 -7.42
N PHE A 56 -9.21 16.78 -8.31
CA PHE A 56 -9.91 15.53 -8.00
C PHE A 56 -8.95 14.37 -8.19
N GLN A 57 -8.72 13.62 -7.14
CA GLN A 57 -7.78 12.52 -7.12
C GLN A 57 -8.50 11.19 -7.13
N SER A 58 -8.02 10.23 -7.91
CA SER A 58 -8.45 8.83 -7.89
C SER A 58 -7.24 7.94 -7.67
N ILE A 59 -7.34 7.04 -6.70
CA ILE A 59 -6.28 6.09 -6.33
C ILE A 59 -6.83 4.69 -6.49
N ASN A 60 -6.03 3.81 -7.07
CA ASN A 60 -6.31 2.39 -7.16
C ASN A 60 -5.02 1.62 -6.94
N TYR A 61 -5.03 0.65 -6.03
CA TYR A 61 -3.88 -0.15 -5.67
C TYR A 61 -4.29 -1.60 -5.47
N SER A 62 -3.50 -2.52 -5.96
CA SER A 62 -3.68 -3.96 -5.77
C SER A 62 -2.35 -4.63 -5.52
N MET A 63 -2.34 -5.55 -4.58
CA MET A 63 -1.17 -6.33 -4.22
C MET A 63 -1.56 -7.79 -4.02
N ASN A 64 -0.81 -8.68 -4.66
CA ASN A 64 -0.89 -10.11 -4.44
C ASN A 64 0.45 -10.60 -3.91
N THR A 65 0.43 -11.36 -2.84
CA THR A 65 1.60 -12.06 -2.34
C THR A 65 1.33 -13.55 -2.31
N TYR A 66 2.36 -14.33 -2.49
CA TYR A 66 2.32 -15.76 -2.24
C TYR A 66 3.57 -16.17 -1.48
N PHE A 67 3.37 -17.11 -0.59
CA PHE A 67 4.41 -17.85 0.09
C PHE A 67 4.20 -19.31 -0.21
N LYS A 68 5.23 -19.99 -0.68
CA LYS A 68 5.25 -21.45 -0.88
C LYS A 68 6.34 -22.05 -0.04
N GLU A 69 6.00 -23.08 0.69
CA GLU A 69 6.93 -23.93 1.42
C GLU A 69 6.75 -25.36 0.94
N ALA A 70 7.83 -26.04 0.62
CA ALA A 70 7.80 -27.41 0.11
C ALA A 70 8.87 -28.25 0.81
N ALA A 71 8.48 -29.45 1.22
CA ALA A 71 9.41 -30.45 1.73
C ALA A 71 10.38 -30.86 0.61
N MET A 72 11.69 -30.80 0.87
CA MET A 72 12.69 -31.33 -0.08
C MET A 72 12.67 -32.85 -0.13
N ASN A 73 12.30 -33.49 0.98
CA ASN A 73 12.10 -34.91 1.09
C ASN A 73 10.79 -35.18 1.86
N PRO A 74 9.63 -35.32 1.17
CA PRO A 74 8.34 -35.52 1.83
C PRO A 74 8.29 -36.67 2.83
N SER A 75 9.03 -37.75 2.59
CA SER A 75 9.04 -38.92 3.50
C SER A 75 9.60 -38.62 4.90
N SER A 76 10.33 -37.53 5.07
CA SER A 76 10.78 -37.04 6.39
C SER A 76 9.71 -36.28 7.17
N PHE A 77 8.62 -35.85 6.51
CA PHE A 77 7.56 -35.00 7.07
C PHE A 77 6.25 -35.79 7.26
N GLU A 78 6.30 -36.86 8.06
CA GLU A 78 5.12 -37.66 8.39
C GLU A 78 4.13 -36.83 9.26
N VAL A 79 2.87 -36.84 8.89
CA VAL A 79 1.76 -36.16 9.59
C VAL A 79 0.69 -37.17 9.90
N GLU A 80 0.11 -37.09 11.09
CA GLU A 80 -1.01 -37.91 11.52
C GLU A 80 -2.29 -37.07 11.56
N PHE A 81 -3.36 -37.61 11.00
CA PHE A 81 -4.69 -37.03 11.04
C PHE A 81 -5.66 -37.98 11.75
N ASP A 82 -6.62 -37.41 12.46
CA ASP A 82 -7.79 -38.17 12.90
C ASP A 82 -8.60 -38.60 11.66
N ASN A 83 -8.84 -39.88 11.48
CA ASN A 83 -9.61 -40.42 10.36
C ASN A 83 -11.14 -40.31 10.55
N GLY A 84 -11.61 -39.67 11.62
CA GLY A 84 -13.04 -39.50 11.94
C GLY A 84 -13.74 -40.76 12.42
N HIS A 85 -13.01 -41.89 12.54
CA HIS A 85 -13.55 -43.21 12.96
C HIS A 85 -12.86 -43.73 14.23
N GLY A 86 -12.20 -42.85 14.99
CA GLY A 86 -11.50 -43.20 16.22
C GLY A 86 -10.11 -43.81 16.01
N GLY A 87 -9.53 -43.65 14.84
CA GLY A 87 -8.16 -44.02 14.49
C GLY A 87 -7.39 -42.90 13.84
N THR A 88 -6.09 -43.07 13.63
CA THR A 88 -5.24 -42.14 12.93
C THR A 88 -4.88 -42.62 11.53
N ALA A 89 -4.85 -41.72 10.57
CA ALA A 89 -4.27 -41.94 9.24
C ALA A 89 -2.95 -41.15 9.13
N LYS A 90 -1.97 -41.73 8.46
CA LYS A 90 -0.64 -41.14 8.25
C LYS A 90 -0.44 -40.79 6.79
N THR A 91 0.12 -39.62 6.55
CA THR A 91 0.59 -39.20 5.24
C THR A 91 1.80 -38.31 5.39
N ASN A 92 2.41 -37.88 4.29
CA ASN A 92 3.56 -36.99 4.34
C ASN A 92 3.17 -35.61 3.81
N PHE A 93 3.64 -34.56 4.47
CA PHE A 93 3.51 -33.21 3.98
C PHE A 93 4.38 -33.02 2.72
N ASP A 94 3.81 -32.48 1.66
CA ASP A 94 4.50 -32.16 0.41
C ASP A 94 4.76 -30.66 0.28
N ASN A 95 3.72 -29.86 0.22
CA ASN A 95 3.89 -28.42 0.15
C ASN A 95 2.66 -27.65 0.65
N LEU A 96 2.94 -26.40 1.06
CA LEU A 96 1.96 -25.37 1.41
C LEU A 96 2.08 -24.20 0.43
N ARG A 97 0.96 -23.66 0.02
CA ARG A 97 0.87 -22.38 -0.69
C ARG A 97 -0.08 -21.46 0.08
N TYR A 98 0.44 -20.35 0.55
CA TYR A 98 -0.33 -19.27 1.16
C TYR A 98 -0.38 -18.08 0.23
N ARG A 99 -1.56 -17.51 0.01
CA ARG A 99 -1.81 -16.36 -0.85
C ARG A 99 -2.51 -15.28 -0.06
N TYR A 100 -2.07 -14.06 -0.27
CA TYR A 100 -2.71 -12.88 0.30
C TYR A 100 -2.99 -11.86 -0.80
N HIS A 101 -4.23 -11.45 -0.90
CA HIS A 101 -4.68 -10.38 -1.77
C HIS A 101 -5.03 -9.16 -0.93
N TYR A 102 -4.56 -7.99 -1.36
CA TYR A 102 -4.91 -6.69 -0.80
C TYR A 102 -5.25 -5.74 -1.93
N GLY A 103 -6.38 -5.03 -1.80
CA GLY A 103 -6.82 -3.99 -2.71
C GLY A 103 -7.16 -2.72 -1.93
N ALA A 104 -6.82 -1.56 -2.48
CA ALA A 104 -7.22 -0.27 -1.95
C ALA A 104 -7.66 0.64 -3.10
N SER A 105 -8.80 1.28 -2.96
CA SER A 105 -9.29 2.27 -3.91
C SER A 105 -9.79 3.49 -3.17
N GLY A 106 -9.67 4.67 -3.79
CA GLY A 106 -10.10 5.89 -3.13
C GLY A 106 -10.23 7.07 -4.06
N THR A 107 -11.00 8.05 -3.60
CA THR A 107 -11.16 9.33 -4.27
C THR A 107 -10.91 10.47 -3.29
N GLY A 108 -10.31 11.54 -3.76
CA GLY A 108 -9.98 12.70 -2.93
C GLY A 108 -10.15 14.02 -3.65
N ILE A 109 -10.22 15.09 -2.87
CA ILE A 109 -10.29 16.45 -3.37
C ILE A 109 -9.32 17.34 -2.61
N TYR A 110 -8.73 18.29 -3.31
CA TYR A 110 -7.87 19.33 -2.75
C TYR A 110 -7.95 20.62 -3.53
N GLY A 111 -7.55 21.73 -2.89
CA GLY A 111 -7.37 23.03 -3.53
C GLY A 111 -5.90 23.46 -3.48
N LYS A 112 -5.47 24.22 -4.49
CA LYS A 112 -4.19 24.91 -4.49
C LYS A 112 -4.38 26.38 -4.83
N PHE A 113 -3.62 27.25 -4.19
CA PHE A 113 -3.51 28.66 -4.50
C PHE A 113 -2.06 29.03 -4.62
N GLY A 114 -1.73 29.83 -5.62
CA GLY A 114 -0.35 30.25 -5.83
C GLY A 114 -0.28 31.63 -6.42
N ALA A 115 0.84 32.29 -6.18
CA ALA A 115 1.17 33.57 -6.79
C ALA A 115 2.64 33.57 -7.24
N ILE A 116 2.88 34.22 -8.37
CA ILE A 116 4.25 34.50 -8.86
C ILE A 116 4.37 35.99 -9.04
N PHE A 117 5.38 36.58 -8.40
CA PHE A 117 5.72 37.98 -8.54
C PHE A 117 7.01 38.10 -9.35
N VAL A 118 6.99 39.00 -10.34
CA VAL A 118 8.08 39.29 -11.27
C VAL A 118 8.54 40.75 -11.07
N PRO A 119 9.40 41.00 -10.07
CA PRO A 119 9.88 42.35 -9.78
C PRO A 119 10.73 42.93 -10.92
N SER A 120 11.41 42.08 -11.67
CA SER A 120 12.21 42.43 -12.83
C SER A 120 12.24 41.30 -13.84
N GLN A 121 12.70 41.55 -15.06
CA GLN A 121 12.86 40.52 -16.09
C GLN A 121 13.85 39.39 -15.71
N TRP A 122 14.66 39.63 -14.67
CA TRP A 122 15.70 38.69 -14.20
C TRP A 122 15.25 37.84 -13.03
N VAL A 123 14.19 38.22 -12.30
CA VAL A 123 13.83 37.59 -11.04
C VAL A 123 12.34 37.23 -11.03
N ARG A 124 12.03 36.00 -10.61
CA ARG A 124 10.70 35.52 -10.32
C ARG A 124 10.68 34.94 -8.91
N ILE A 125 9.68 35.32 -8.12
CA ILE A 125 9.46 34.81 -6.78
C ILE A 125 8.06 34.20 -6.77
N GLY A 126 7.95 32.94 -6.33
CA GLY A 126 6.70 32.22 -6.29
C GLY A 126 6.40 31.68 -4.90
N ALA A 127 5.13 31.66 -4.55
CA ALA A 127 4.64 30.94 -3.39
C ALA A 127 3.34 30.23 -3.71
N ALA A 128 3.14 29.05 -3.15
CA ALA A 128 1.92 28.28 -3.32
C ALA A 128 1.56 27.55 -2.03
N ILE A 129 0.27 27.33 -1.85
CA ILE A 129 -0.32 26.67 -0.71
C ILE A 129 -1.29 25.61 -1.22
N GLN A 130 -1.21 24.40 -0.69
CA GLN A 130 -2.15 23.33 -0.96
C GLN A 130 -2.90 22.96 0.30
N THR A 131 -4.24 22.93 0.19
CA THR A 131 -5.08 22.43 1.28
C THR A 131 -4.80 20.95 1.57
N PRO A 132 -5.13 20.46 2.76
CA PRO A 132 -5.21 19.03 3.00
C PRO A 132 -6.06 18.34 1.93
N THR A 133 -5.59 17.18 1.44
CA THR A 133 -6.39 16.32 0.56
C THR A 133 -7.19 15.38 1.43
N ALA A 134 -8.51 15.45 1.35
CA ALA A 134 -9.38 14.47 2.00
C ALA A 134 -9.64 13.32 1.03
N VAL A 135 -9.12 12.14 1.33
CA VAL A 135 -9.27 10.93 0.52
C VAL A 135 -10.14 9.93 1.26
N MET A 136 -11.22 9.49 0.62
CA MET A 136 -12.04 8.38 1.08
C MET A 136 -11.43 7.10 0.51
N LEU A 137 -10.96 6.21 1.38
CA LEU A 137 -10.33 4.94 1.03
C LEU A 137 -11.25 3.78 1.37
N LYS A 138 -11.31 2.82 0.45
CA LYS A 138 -11.89 1.49 0.65
C LYS A 138 -10.79 0.47 0.47
N GLU A 139 -10.60 -0.33 1.50
CA GLU A 139 -9.62 -1.40 1.52
C GLU A 139 -10.33 -2.74 1.52
N ASN A 140 -9.75 -3.73 0.90
CA ASN A 140 -10.22 -5.10 0.96
C ASN A 140 -9.05 -6.06 0.97
N TRP A 141 -9.22 -7.19 1.65
CA TRP A 141 -8.18 -8.22 1.72
C TRP A 141 -8.78 -9.61 1.82
N GLN A 142 -8.03 -10.58 1.39
CA GLN A 142 -8.41 -11.98 1.46
C GLN A 142 -7.17 -12.86 1.56
N HIS A 143 -7.28 -13.91 2.37
CA HIS A 143 -6.26 -14.92 2.54
C HIS A 143 -6.74 -16.24 1.94
N ALA A 144 -5.84 -17.01 1.36
CA ALA A 144 -6.11 -18.36 0.91
C ALA A 144 -4.90 -19.26 1.18
N GLY A 145 -5.16 -20.46 1.65
CA GLY A 145 -4.15 -21.47 1.93
C GLY A 145 -4.51 -22.78 1.24
N ASP A 146 -3.53 -23.39 0.60
CA ASP A 146 -3.62 -24.72 0.00
C ASP A 146 -2.50 -25.57 0.60
N THR A 147 -2.82 -26.72 1.16
CA THR A 147 -1.85 -27.67 1.67
C THR A 147 -1.97 -28.99 0.91
N TYR A 148 -0.84 -29.52 0.50
CA TYR A 148 -0.76 -30.73 -0.30
C TYR A 148 0.03 -31.78 0.46
N TYR A 149 -0.46 -33.01 0.38
CA TYR A 149 0.11 -34.18 1.01
C TYR A 149 0.36 -35.28 -0.02
N SER A 150 1.23 -36.23 0.29
CA SER A 150 1.51 -37.37 -0.58
C SER A 150 0.26 -38.19 -0.90
N ASP A 151 -0.65 -38.32 0.08
CA ASP A 151 -2.01 -38.81 -0.17
C ASP A 151 -2.93 -37.59 -0.44
N TYR A 152 -3.37 -37.46 -1.68
CA TYR A 152 -4.21 -36.35 -2.14
C TYR A 152 -5.57 -36.26 -1.42
N ASN A 153 -6.06 -37.34 -0.79
CA ASN A 153 -7.30 -37.32 -0.02
C ASN A 153 -7.24 -36.38 1.19
N TYR A 154 -6.04 -36.06 1.66
CA TYR A 154 -5.79 -35.13 2.77
C TYR A 154 -5.46 -33.72 2.33
N ASN A 155 -5.44 -33.45 1.03
CA ASN A 155 -5.24 -32.09 0.53
C ASN A 155 -6.31 -31.17 1.11
N ALA A 156 -5.88 -30.03 1.61
CA ALA A 156 -6.77 -29.05 2.23
C ALA A 156 -6.70 -27.71 1.50
N HIS A 157 -7.85 -27.07 1.38
CA HIS A 157 -7.98 -25.74 0.83
C HIS A 157 -8.86 -24.91 1.76
N ALA A 158 -8.39 -23.72 2.12
CA ALA A 158 -9.14 -22.78 2.92
C ALA A 158 -8.99 -21.37 2.36
N THR A 159 -10.12 -20.65 2.33
CA THR A 159 -10.15 -19.24 1.93
C THR A 159 -10.89 -18.46 3.02
N SER A 160 -10.27 -17.38 3.50
CA SER A 160 -10.91 -16.50 4.47
C SER A 160 -12.10 -15.76 3.84
N PRO A 161 -13.07 -15.33 4.64
CA PRO A 161 -13.97 -14.28 4.20
C PRO A 161 -13.18 -13.07 3.71
N ARG A 162 -13.79 -12.32 2.81
CA ARG A 162 -13.21 -11.05 2.35
C ARG A 162 -13.38 -10.02 3.47
N GLY A 163 -12.25 -9.47 3.93
CA GLY A 163 -12.26 -8.32 4.83
C GLY A 163 -12.43 -7.04 4.02
N GLU A 164 -13.20 -6.10 4.56
CA GLU A 164 -13.40 -4.77 3.96
C GLU A 164 -13.30 -3.71 5.06
N TYR A 165 -12.71 -2.57 4.71
CA TYR A 165 -12.56 -1.45 5.62
C TYR A 165 -12.68 -0.13 4.85
N GLU A 166 -13.44 0.82 5.40
CA GLU A 166 -13.57 2.16 4.84
C GLU A 166 -13.03 3.19 5.82
N CYS A 167 -12.17 4.06 5.32
CA CYS A 167 -11.58 5.10 6.14
C CYS A 167 -11.40 6.40 5.35
N LYS A 168 -11.22 7.49 6.07
CA LYS A 168 -10.89 8.79 5.53
C LYS A 168 -9.46 9.15 5.91
N LEU A 169 -8.62 9.33 4.90
CA LEU A 169 -7.26 9.83 5.04
C LEU A 169 -7.23 11.33 4.72
N VAL A 170 -6.75 12.14 5.64
CA VAL A 170 -6.54 13.58 5.41
C VAL A 170 -5.04 13.82 5.37
N SER A 171 -4.54 14.21 4.19
CA SER A 171 -3.13 14.57 4.01
C SER A 171 -2.81 15.90 4.72
N PRO A 172 -1.55 16.15 5.07
CA PRO A 172 -1.17 17.44 5.63
C PRO A 172 -1.29 18.56 4.58
N PHE A 173 -1.37 19.76 5.09
CA PHE A 173 -1.19 20.98 4.35
C PHE A 173 0.24 21.06 3.78
N ARG A 174 0.38 21.68 2.58
CA ARG A 174 1.68 21.92 1.96
C ARG A 174 1.84 23.39 1.61
N PHE A 175 3.03 23.89 1.84
CA PHE A 175 3.46 25.22 1.44
C PHE A 175 4.70 25.12 0.59
N ASN A 176 4.71 25.81 -0.55
CA ASN A 176 5.86 25.88 -1.46
C ASN A 176 6.27 27.34 -1.64
N ALA A 177 7.56 27.59 -1.65
CA ALA A 177 8.14 28.86 -2.01
C ALA A 177 9.35 28.65 -2.92
N GLY A 178 9.49 29.51 -3.92
CA GLY A 178 10.59 29.38 -4.86
C GLY A 178 11.04 30.71 -5.41
N VAL A 179 12.28 30.72 -5.88
CA VAL A 179 12.88 31.86 -6.58
C VAL A 179 13.56 31.38 -7.85
N ALA A 180 13.45 32.13 -8.92
CA ALA A 180 14.15 31.85 -10.16
C ALA A 180 14.83 33.11 -10.69
N PHE A 181 16.06 32.92 -11.18
CA PHE A 181 16.86 33.95 -11.85
C PHE A 181 17.02 33.57 -13.33
N THR A 182 16.71 34.48 -14.20
CA THR A 182 16.83 34.31 -15.66
C THR A 182 17.97 35.16 -16.19
N PHE A 183 18.94 34.55 -16.87
CA PHE A 183 20.10 35.20 -17.44
C PHE A 183 19.94 35.32 -18.97
N GLY A 184 18.97 36.14 -19.40
CA GLY A 184 18.64 36.29 -20.80
C GLY A 184 18.27 34.94 -21.45
N PRO A 185 18.74 34.67 -22.69
CA PRO A 185 18.48 33.38 -23.36
C PRO A 185 19.46 32.27 -22.94
N TYR A 186 20.42 32.55 -22.07
CA TYR A 186 21.57 31.64 -21.82
C TYR A 186 21.32 30.67 -20.67
N ALA A 187 20.67 31.09 -19.57
CA ALA A 187 20.50 30.24 -18.41
C ALA A 187 19.33 30.65 -17.53
N VAL A 188 18.80 29.66 -16.79
CA VAL A 188 17.84 29.86 -15.69
C VAL A 188 18.38 29.10 -14.49
N LEU A 189 18.44 29.75 -13.33
CA LEU A 189 18.73 29.14 -12.04
C LEU A 189 17.50 29.26 -11.15
N SER A 190 17.01 28.15 -10.59
CA SER A 190 15.89 28.17 -9.66
C SER A 190 16.21 27.37 -8.40
N ALA A 191 15.56 27.77 -7.30
CA ALA A 191 15.55 27.07 -6.04
C ALA A 191 14.14 27.06 -5.49
N ASP A 192 13.70 25.90 -5.02
CA ASP A 192 12.37 25.68 -4.48
C ASP A 192 12.47 25.03 -3.10
N TYR A 193 11.57 25.40 -2.21
CA TYR A 193 11.41 24.83 -0.88
C TYR A 193 9.96 24.40 -0.65
N GLU A 194 9.77 23.15 -0.23
CA GLU A 194 8.47 22.63 0.18
C GLU A 194 8.45 22.37 1.69
N PHE A 195 7.46 22.89 2.37
CA PHE A 195 7.15 22.58 3.76
C PHE A 195 5.90 21.71 3.83
N CYS A 196 6.02 20.56 4.48
CA CYS A 196 4.94 19.62 4.71
C CYS A 196 5.08 19.01 6.12
N ASN A 197 4.08 19.22 6.97
CA ASN A 197 4.08 18.67 8.33
C ASN A 197 3.23 17.40 8.40
N TYR A 198 3.85 16.25 8.29
CA TYR A 198 3.19 14.94 8.33
C TYR A 198 2.54 14.60 9.69
N SER A 199 2.89 15.29 10.78
CA SER A 199 2.22 15.10 12.07
C SER A 199 0.74 15.53 12.04
N GLN A 200 0.35 16.32 11.05
CA GLN A 200 -1.03 16.75 10.83
C GLN A 200 -1.87 15.76 10.01
N MET A 201 -1.26 14.67 9.52
CA MET A 201 -1.98 13.62 8.83
C MET A 201 -2.97 12.94 9.77
N LYS A 202 -4.22 12.81 9.36
CA LYS A 202 -5.29 12.19 10.15
C LYS A 202 -5.85 11.01 9.41
N PHE A 203 -6.02 9.93 10.16
CA PHE A 203 -6.72 8.74 9.75
C PHE A 203 -8.00 8.65 10.57
N MET A 204 -9.15 8.63 9.93
CA MET A 204 -10.45 8.61 10.57
C MET A 204 -11.27 7.45 10.07
N GLU A 205 -11.78 6.66 10.98
CA GLU A 205 -12.72 5.58 10.68
C GLU A 205 -14.09 6.17 10.31
N LYS A 206 -14.80 5.52 9.41
CA LYS A 206 -16.09 6.02 8.89
C LYS A 206 -17.16 6.15 9.98
N ASP A 207 -17.12 5.28 11.00
CA ASP A 207 -18.11 5.25 12.08
C ASP A 207 -17.97 6.38 13.11
N PHE A 208 -16.85 7.13 13.10
CA PHE A 208 -16.63 8.30 13.95
C PHE A 208 -17.11 9.63 13.34
N MET A 209 -17.73 9.62 12.17
CA MET A 209 -18.24 10.84 11.53
C MET A 209 -19.70 11.19 11.93
N CYS A 210 -20.28 10.52 12.90
CA CYS A 210 -21.62 10.78 13.45
C CYS A 210 -21.55 11.26 14.90
N LEU A 211 -20.82 12.35 15.14
CA LEU A 211 -20.98 13.18 16.35
C LEU A 211 -20.73 14.64 15.99
#